data_d03938eb30caa660c19e9ed52623fb1a
#
_entry.id   d03938eb30caa660c19e9ed52623fb1a
#
_cell.length_a   1.000
_cell.length_b   1.000
_cell.length_c   1.000
_cell.angle_alpha   90.00
_cell.angle_beta   90.00
_cell.angle_gamma   90.00
#
_symmetry.space_group_name_H-M   'P 1'
#
loop_
_entity.id
_entity.type
_entity.pdbx_description
1 polymer ?
#
loop_
_entity_poly.entity_id
_entity_poly.type
_entity_poly.pdbx_seq_one_letter_code
_entity_poly.pdbx_strand_id
1 'polypeptide(L)'
;KTLFPYTTLFRSKIINIHPSLLPSFPGKNAHEQVIAYGAKVSGCTIHFVDEGMDSGPIILQESIPVLDNDTEDSLAKRILYLEHTLYPKAISLVMENKLKIIGRKVIIKE
;
A
#
# COMPACT_ATOMS: atom_id res chain seq x y z
N LYS A 1 -3.59 7.36 -15.38
CA LYS A 1 -3.46 6.37 -14.30
C LYS A 1 -4.61 5.38 -14.34
N THR A 2 -4.28 4.10 -14.28
CA THR A 2 -5.27 3.04 -14.30
C THR A 2 -5.89 2.87 -12.92
N LEU A 3 -7.21 2.79 -12.85
CA LEU A 3 -7.91 2.59 -11.57
C LEU A 3 -8.09 1.12 -11.24
N PHE A 4 -7.82 0.22 -12.19
CA PHE A 4 -7.99 -1.20 -12.02
C PHE A 4 -6.65 -1.90 -12.20
N PRO A 5 -6.35 -2.94 -11.42
CA PRO A 5 -7.20 -3.62 -10.43
C PRO A 5 -6.99 -3.13 -8.99
N TYR A 6 -6.00 -2.29 -8.73
CA TYR A 6 -5.55 -1.95 -7.39
C TYR A 6 -5.99 -0.58 -6.92
N THR A 7 -6.89 0.06 -7.68
CA THR A 7 -7.41 1.39 -7.35
C THR A 7 -8.92 1.33 -7.34
N THR A 8 -9.53 1.83 -6.31
CA THR A 8 -10.97 1.81 -6.13
C THR A 8 -11.50 3.21 -5.85
N LEU A 9 -12.51 3.64 -6.60
CA LEU A 9 -13.20 4.89 -6.33
C LEU A 9 -14.39 4.62 -5.42
N PHE A 10 -14.47 5.32 -4.29
CA PHE A 10 -15.56 5.14 -3.35
C PHE A 10 -15.86 6.47 -2.66
N ARG A 11 -17.11 6.93 -2.75
CA ARG A 11 -17.58 8.18 -2.13
C ARG A 11 -16.65 9.36 -2.43
N SER A 12 -16.28 9.52 -3.70
CA SER A 12 -15.37 10.56 -4.17
C SER A 12 -13.94 10.42 -3.66
N LYS A 13 -13.61 9.27 -3.05
CA LYS A 13 -12.25 8.96 -2.62
C LYS A 13 -11.70 7.86 -3.49
N ILE A 14 -10.44 7.94 -3.80
CA ILE A 14 -9.74 6.90 -4.55
C ILE A 14 -8.75 6.24 -3.62
N ILE A 15 -8.79 4.91 -3.57
CA ILE A 15 -7.90 4.11 -2.75
C ILE A 15 -6.94 3.38 -3.67
N ASN A 16 -5.69 3.32 -3.28
CA ASN A 16 -4.67 2.61 -4.03
C ASN A 16 -3.83 1.76 -3.09
N ILE A 17 -3.25 0.69 -3.64
CA ILE A 17 -2.30 -0.14 -2.91
C ILE A 17 -0.95 -0.03 -3.59
N HIS A 18 0.10 0.16 -2.79
CA HIS A 18 1.46 0.30 -3.29
C HIS A 18 2.35 -0.75 -2.63
N PRO A 19 3.18 -1.47 -3.41
CA PRO A 19 3.95 -2.60 -2.90
C PRO A 19 5.26 -2.20 -2.22
N SER A 20 5.20 -1.24 -1.32
CA SER A 20 6.32 -0.89 -0.44
C SER A 20 5.78 -0.23 0.82
N LEU A 21 6.66 0.02 1.77
CA LEU A 21 6.33 0.73 3.00
C LEU A 21 6.51 2.23 2.77
N LEU A 22 5.51 2.86 2.16
CA LEU A 22 5.56 4.29 1.92
C LEU A 22 5.83 5.07 3.21
N PRO A 23 6.61 6.11 3.17
CA PRO A 23 7.15 6.86 2.02
C PRO A 23 8.38 6.25 1.37
N SER A 24 8.80 5.05 1.77
CA SER A 24 9.96 4.39 1.16
C SER A 24 9.57 3.81 -0.20
N PHE A 25 10.47 3.93 -1.15
CA PHE A 25 10.37 3.33 -2.49
C PHE A 25 9.05 3.64 -3.20
N PRO A 26 8.75 4.93 -3.41
CA PRO A 26 7.57 5.29 -4.18
C PRO A 26 7.80 5.07 -5.67
N GLY A 27 6.72 5.18 -6.45
CA GLY A 27 6.83 5.10 -7.90
C GLY A 27 6.83 3.68 -8.42
N LYS A 28 7.41 3.52 -9.60
CA LYS A 28 7.41 2.24 -10.31
C LYS A 28 8.53 1.33 -9.81
N ASN A 29 8.34 0.03 -10.03
CA ASN A 29 9.38 -0.97 -9.80
C ASN A 29 9.85 -0.99 -8.33
N ALA A 30 8.90 -0.92 -7.40
CA ALA A 30 9.24 -0.88 -5.98
C ALA A 30 10.03 -2.11 -5.55
N HIS A 31 9.68 -3.30 -6.04
CA HIS A 31 10.40 -4.53 -5.68
C HIS A 31 11.84 -4.48 -6.14
N GLU A 32 12.06 -4.00 -7.36
CA GLU A 32 13.40 -3.83 -7.89
C GLU A 32 14.21 -2.86 -7.02
N GLN A 33 13.60 -1.75 -6.64
CA GLN A 33 14.26 -0.76 -5.78
C GLN A 33 14.66 -1.35 -4.44
N VAL A 34 13.75 -2.13 -3.83
CA VAL A 34 13.98 -2.74 -2.52
C VAL A 34 15.16 -3.71 -2.59
N ILE A 35 15.15 -4.59 -3.60
CA ILE A 35 16.22 -5.58 -3.75
C ILE A 35 17.55 -4.89 -4.04
N ALA A 36 17.57 -3.91 -4.92
CA ALA A 36 18.79 -3.19 -5.29
C ALA A 36 19.36 -2.41 -4.11
N TYR A 37 18.50 -1.85 -3.28
CA TYR A 37 18.92 -1.08 -2.13
C TYR A 37 19.48 -1.97 -1.01
N GLY A 38 19.05 -3.22 -0.96
CA GLY A 38 19.43 -4.13 0.11
C GLY A 38 18.59 -3.92 1.37
N ALA A 39 17.36 -3.46 1.23
CA ALA A 39 16.49 -3.27 2.38
C ALA A 39 16.17 -4.62 3.02
N LYS A 40 16.04 -4.64 4.34
CA LYS A 40 15.76 -5.86 5.09
C LYS A 40 14.27 -6.06 5.37
N VAL A 41 13.47 -5.02 5.13
CA VAL A 41 12.03 -5.05 5.37
C VAL A 41 11.36 -4.38 4.19
N SER A 42 10.25 -4.95 3.74
CA SER A 42 9.36 -4.31 2.79
C SER A 42 7.92 -4.59 3.22
N GLY A 43 6.98 -4.39 2.33
CA GLY A 43 5.58 -4.61 2.65
C GLY A 43 4.68 -3.93 1.64
N CYS A 44 3.49 -3.58 2.08
CA CYS A 44 2.58 -2.83 1.22
C CYS A 44 1.83 -1.76 2.01
N THR A 45 1.35 -0.78 1.29
CA THR A 45 0.66 0.38 1.84
C THR A 45 -0.62 0.60 1.08
N ILE A 46 -1.73 0.74 1.80
CA ILE A 46 -2.99 1.15 1.21
C ILE A 46 -3.25 2.58 1.64
N HIS A 47 -3.50 3.45 0.67
CA HIS A 47 -3.60 4.88 0.94
C HIS A 47 -4.68 5.51 0.06
N PHE A 48 -5.16 6.66 0.52
CA PHE A 48 -5.99 7.50 -0.34
C PHE A 48 -5.10 8.15 -1.38
N VAL A 49 -5.64 8.30 -2.58
CA VAL A 49 -4.91 8.96 -3.66
C VAL A 49 -5.13 10.46 -3.53
N ASP A 50 -4.04 11.22 -3.62
CA ASP A 50 -4.09 12.67 -3.71
C ASP A 50 -3.43 13.12 -5.02
N GLU A 51 -3.03 14.38 -5.10
CA GLU A 51 -2.45 14.92 -6.33
C GLU A 51 -1.01 14.45 -6.57
N GLY A 52 -0.33 14.01 -5.52
CA GLY A 52 1.05 13.56 -5.63
C GLY A 52 1.13 12.08 -5.97
N MET A 53 2.36 11.61 -6.21
CA MET A 53 2.59 10.21 -6.48
C MET A 53 2.81 9.45 -5.18
N ASP A 54 1.93 8.48 -4.90
CA ASP A 54 2.04 7.60 -3.74
C ASP A 54 2.21 8.38 -2.43
N SER A 55 1.51 9.51 -2.31
CA SER A 55 1.73 10.43 -1.20
C SER A 55 0.49 10.69 -0.34
N GLY A 56 -0.65 10.10 -0.69
CA GLY A 56 -1.89 10.34 0.06
C GLY A 56 -1.88 9.69 1.44
N PRO A 57 -2.83 10.07 2.29
CA PRO A 57 -2.90 9.55 3.66
C PRO A 57 -3.01 8.04 3.71
N ILE A 58 -2.27 7.42 4.59
CA ILE A 58 -2.15 5.97 4.69
C ILE A 58 -3.30 5.41 5.53
N ILE A 59 -3.98 4.40 4.97
CA ILE A 59 -5.08 3.71 5.64
C ILE A 59 -4.55 2.53 6.45
N LEU A 60 -3.84 1.63 5.78
CA LEU A 60 -3.25 0.43 6.38
C LEU A 60 -1.88 0.19 5.78
N GLN A 61 -1.02 -0.41 6.59
CA GLN A 61 0.34 -0.70 6.18
C GLN A 61 0.79 -1.96 6.89
N GLU A 62 1.45 -2.86 6.18
CA GLU A 62 1.95 -4.07 6.82
C GLU A 62 3.28 -4.47 6.22
N SER A 63 4.17 -4.96 7.07
CA SER A 63 5.54 -5.27 6.68
C SER A 63 5.79 -6.77 6.60
N ILE A 64 6.77 -7.14 5.79
CA ILE A 64 7.33 -8.49 5.74
C ILE A 64 8.85 -8.37 5.66
N PRO A 65 9.57 -9.40 6.13
CA PRO A 65 11.02 -9.39 5.97
C PRO A 65 11.40 -9.64 4.51
N VAL A 66 12.48 -9.01 4.07
CA VAL A 66 13.12 -9.35 2.81
C VAL A 66 14.17 -10.41 3.13
N LEU A 67 14.07 -11.56 2.50
CA LEU A 67 14.97 -12.68 2.77
C LEU A 67 16.28 -12.51 1.99
N ASP A 68 17.36 -13.04 2.52
CA ASP A 68 18.68 -12.88 1.89
C ASP A 68 18.73 -13.42 0.47
N ASN A 69 17.91 -14.44 0.17
CA ASN A 69 17.85 -15.02 -1.16
C ASN A 69 16.67 -14.54 -2.00
N ASP A 70 15.98 -13.49 -1.54
CA ASP A 70 14.86 -12.96 -2.31
C ASP A 70 15.35 -12.36 -3.62
N THR A 71 14.58 -12.64 -4.66
CA THR A 71 14.68 -11.96 -5.93
C THR A 71 13.51 -10.99 -6.04
N GLU A 72 13.53 -10.16 -7.07
CA GLU A 72 12.41 -9.29 -7.37
C GLU A 72 11.11 -10.09 -7.48
N ASP A 73 11.15 -11.24 -8.20
CA ASP A 73 9.97 -12.08 -8.39
C ASP A 73 9.48 -12.73 -7.10
N SER A 74 10.37 -13.26 -6.29
CA SER A 74 9.95 -13.93 -5.06
C SER A 74 9.37 -12.93 -4.07
N LEU A 75 9.97 -11.77 -3.96
CA LEU A 75 9.46 -10.70 -3.11
C LEU A 75 8.08 -10.22 -3.59
N ALA A 76 7.96 -10.04 -4.91
CA ALA A 76 6.69 -9.60 -5.50
C ALA A 76 5.55 -10.56 -5.18
N LYS A 77 5.80 -11.88 -5.27
CA LYS A 77 4.78 -12.89 -4.97
C LYS A 77 4.34 -12.83 -3.52
N ARG A 78 5.28 -12.69 -2.60
CA ARG A 78 4.95 -12.64 -1.17
C ARG A 78 4.19 -11.36 -0.83
N ILE A 79 4.57 -10.24 -1.44
CA ILE A 79 3.87 -8.98 -1.20
C ILE A 79 2.49 -9.00 -1.84
N LEU A 80 2.33 -9.62 -3.02
CA LEU A 80 1.02 -9.76 -3.64
C LEU A 80 0.04 -10.53 -2.74
N TYR A 81 0.51 -11.60 -2.11
CA TYR A 81 -0.29 -12.33 -1.16
C TYR A 81 -0.74 -11.43 0.00
N LEU A 82 0.19 -10.63 0.51
CA LEU A 82 -0.10 -9.69 1.59
C LEU A 82 -1.12 -8.64 1.14
N GLU A 83 -0.99 -8.14 -0.09
CA GLU A 83 -1.94 -7.18 -0.65
C GLU A 83 -3.35 -7.75 -0.69
N HIS A 84 -3.48 -9.00 -1.12
CA HIS A 84 -4.78 -9.65 -1.20
C HIS A 84 -5.42 -9.86 0.16
N THR A 85 -4.62 -9.94 1.21
CA THR A 85 -5.12 -10.04 2.58
C THR A 85 -5.52 -8.68 3.12
N LEU A 86 -4.75 -7.65 2.81
CA LEU A 86 -4.91 -6.33 3.41
C LEU A 86 -5.96 -5.48 2.72
N TYR A 87 -6.08 -5.62 1.39
CA TYR A 87 -6.98 -4.77 0.61
C TYR A 87 -8.43 -4.90 1.02
N PRO A 88 -8.99 -6.11 1.20
CA PRO A 88 -10.37 -6.23 1.66
C PRO A 88 -10.62 -5.58 3.02
N LYS A 89 -9.63 -5.60 3.91
CA LYS A 89 -9.77 -4.93 5.21
C LYS A 89 -9.93 -3.43 5.03
N ALA A 90 -9.13 -2.83 4.15
CA ALA A 90 -9.23 -1.41 3.89
C ALA A 90 -10.57 -1.04 3.26
N ILE A 91 -11.02 -1.83 2.29
CA ILE A 91 -12.32 -1.62 1.64
C ILE A 91 -13.43 -1.68 2.68
N SER A 92 -13.39 -2.67 3.56
CA SER A 92 -14.39 -2.83 4.61
C SER A 92 -14.45 -1.59 5.52
N LEU A 93 -13.28 -1.08 5.92
CA LEU A 93 -13.22 0.11 6.77
C LEU A 93 -13.83 1.32 6.08
N VAL A 94 -13.58 1.49 4.79
CA VAL A 94 -14.16 2.59 4.03
C VAL A 94 -15.67 2.43 3.91
N MET A 95 -16.13 1.22 3.56
CA MET A 95 -17.55 0.96 3.38
C MET A 95 -18.33 1.12 4.67
N GLU A 96 -17.74 0.77 5.80
CA GLU A 96 -18.37 0.91 7.10
C GLU A 96 -18.24 2.32 7.67
N ASN A 97 -17.65 3.22 6.92
CA ASN A 97 -17.45 4.62 7.32
C ASN A 97 -16.69 4.74 8.63
N LYS A 98 -15.67 3.92 8.78
CA LYS A 98 -14.87 3.88 10.01
C LYS A 98 -13.60 4.71 9.95
N LEU A 99 -13.36 5.42 8.85
CA LEU A 99 -12.15 6.19 8.67
C LEU A 99 -12.43 7.68 8.82
N LYS A 100 -11.52 8.35 9.52
CA LYS A 100 -11.55 9.80 9.65
C LYS A 100 -10.18 10.33 9.28
N ILE A 101 -10.14 11.30 8.38
CA ILE A 101 -8.90 11.91 7.93
C ILE A 101 -8.67 13.20 8.69
N ILE A 102 -7.54 13.29 9.40
CA ILE A 102 -7.14 14.49 10.12
C ILE A 102 -5.75 14.87 9.63
N GLY A 103 -5.68 15.87 8.75
CA GLY A 103 -4.42 16.22 8.11
C GLY A 103 -3.91 15.06 7.28
N ARG A 104 -2.76 14.51 7.63
CA ARG A 104 -2.20 13.35 6.95
C ARG A 104 -2.58 12.03 7.61
N LYS A 105 -3.20 12.08 8.76
CA LYS A 105 -3.51 10.86 9.50
C LYS A 105 -4.87 10.33 9.14
N VAL A 106 -4.95 9.03 8.97
CA VAL A 106 -6.23 8.32 8.87
C VAL A 106 -6.44 7.62 10.19
N ILE A 107 -7.52 7.98 10.87
CA ILE A 107 -7.87 7.41 12.17
C ILE A 107 -8.97 6.38 11.93
N ILE A 108 -8.81 5.19 12.51
CA ILE A 108 -9.80 4.15 12.43
C ILE A 108 -10.70 4.26 13.65
N LYS A 109 -11.98 4.52 13.42
CA LYS A 109 -12.96 4.65 14.50
C LYS A 109 -13.39 3.27 14.97
N GLU A 110 -13.60 3.15 16.24
CA GLU A 110 -14.02 1.89 16.87
C GLU A 110 -15.52 1.66 16.82
#